data_82d626f7709bcb2d4064ff8c6d0db59b
#
_entry.id   82d626f7709bcb2d4064ff8c6d0db59b
#
_cell.length_a   1.000
_cell.length_b   1.000
_cell.length_c   1.000
_cell.angle_alpha   90.00
_cell.angle_beta   90.00
_cell.angle_gamma   90.00
#
_symmetry.space_group_name_H-M   'P 1'
#
loop_
_entity.id
_entity.type
_entity.pdbx_description
1 polymer ?
#
loop_
_entity_poly.entity_id
_entity_poly.type
_entity_poly.pdbx_seq_one_letter_code
_entity_poly.pdbx_strand_id
1 'polypeptide(L)'
;MAAHHANFTQGSWPELPLEAWQDTYATLHMWTQIVGKVRLALSPRINHWWEVALYVNARGLTTSAIPDDGKIFEVQFDFIDHKLIIQTSWGSSKTLALKAQSVASFYAEFMSALRSLGIEVKIWTMPCEVPNPVRFTADTQHASYDPEFAGRFWRVLLAGHQISRFSI
;
A
#
# COMPACT_ATOMS: atom_id res chain seq x y z
N MET A 1 -11.94 28.25 4.49
CA MET A 1 -10.80 27.42 4.06
C MET A 1 -11.16 26.82 2.72
N ALA A 2 -10.57 27.32 1.65
CA ALA A 2 -10.89 26.88 0.28
C ALA A 2 -10.12 25.58 -0.01
N ALA A 3 -10.84 24.51 -0.26
CA ALA A 3 -10.25 23.27 -0.75
C ALA A 3 -9.72 23.50 -2.18
N HIS A 4 -8.41 23.39 -2.37
CA HIS A 4 -7.83 23.32 -3.70
C HIS A 4 -8.27 22.04 -4.40
N HIS A 5 -9.37 22.11 -5.13
CA HIS A 5 -9.66 21.10 -6.15
C HIS A 5 -8.65 21.33 -7.29
N ALA A 6 -7.62 20.49 -7.34
CA ALA A 6 -6.77 20.41 -8.51
C ALA A 6 -7.64 19.98 -9.70
N ASN A 7 -7.88 20.87 -10.64
CA ASN A 7 -8.55 20.58 -11.90
C ASN A 7 -7.73 19.54 -12.68
N PHE A 8 -8.24 18.30 -12.74
CA PHE A 8 -7.73 17.30 -13.66
C PHE A 8 -8.09 17.72 -15.09
N THR A 9 -7.18 18.38 -15.78
CA THR A 9 -7.25 18.47 -17.24
C THR A 9 -6.95 17.09 -17.81
N GLN A 10 -7.93 16.51 -18.48
CA GLN A 10 -7.84 15.26 -19.20
C GLN A 10 -6.66 15.33 -20.18
N GLY A 11 -5.55 14.61 -19.91
CA GLY A 11 -4.43 14.46 -20.84
C GLY A 11 -3.02 14.73 -20.36
N SER A 12 -2.78 15.27 -19.15
CA SER A 12 -1.40 15.43 -18.67
C SER A 12 -1.07 14.40 -17.58
N TRP A 13 -0.17 13.47 -17.91
CA TRP A 13 0.46 12.61 -16.93
C TRP A 13 1.27 13.47 -15.95
N PRO A 14 1.16 13.26 -14.64
CA PRO A 14 2.00 14.00 -13.68
C PRO A 14 3.47 13.65 -13.91
N GLU A 15 4.34 14.64 -13.87
CA GLU A 15 5.78 14.42 -13.93
C GLU A 15 6.23 13.56 -12.75
N LEU A 16 6.90 12.45 -13.05
CA LEU A 16 7.36 11.48 -12.06
C LEU A 16 8.78 10.99 -12.42
N PRO A 17 9.79 11.89 -12.46
CA PRO A 17 11.16 11.50 -12.80
C PRO A 17 11.72 10.60 -11.71
N LEU A 18 12.20 9.41 -12.10
CA LEU A 18 12.62 8.36 -11.17
C LEU A 18 13.66 8.85 -10.16
N GLU A 19 14.64 9.62 -10.60
CA GLU A 19 15.73 10.12 -9.77
C GLU A 19 15.25 11.00 -8.61
N ALA A 20 14.09 11.67 -8.78
CA ALA A 20 13.54 12.57 -7.76
C ALA A 20 12.80 11.84 -6.64
N TRP A 21 12.37 10.59 -6.86
CA TRP A 21 11.55 9.86 -5.89
C TRP A 21 11.94 8.39 -5.66
N GLN A 22 13.06 7.95 -6.23
CA GLN A 22 13.49 6.55 -6.14
C GLN A 22 13.54 6.01 -4.72
N ASP A 23 13.94 6.83 -3.73
CA ASP A 23 14.00 6.42 -2.33
C ASP A 23 12.59 6.23 -1.72
N THR A 24 11.65 7.12 -2.08
CA THR A 24 10.23 6.96 -1.73
C THR A 24 9.63 5.75 -2.42
N TYR A 25 9.92 5.55 -3.71
CA TYR A 25 9.49 4.37 -4.45
C TYR A 25 10.00 3.08 -3.80
N ALA A 26 11.28 3.01 -3.47
CA ALA A 26 11.87 1.83 -2.84
C ALA A 26 11.21 1.52 -1.48
N THR A 27 10.97 2.54 -0.66
CA THR A 27 10.29 2.38 0.63
C THR A 27 8.82 1.94 0.45
N LEU A 28 8.07 2.59 -0.43
CA LEU A 28 6.69 2.21 -0.75
C LEU A 28 6.60 0.78 -1.30
N HIS A 29 7.54 0.37 -2.13
CA HIS A 29 7.62 -0.99 -2.65
C HIS A 29 7.72 -2.01 -1.49
N MET A 30 8.57 -1.76 -0.49
CA MET A 30 8.67 -2.63 0.69
C MET A 30 7.36 -2.64 1.49
N TRP A 31 6.73 -1.49 1.72
CA TRP A 31 5.47 -1.42 2.46
C TRP A 31 4.33 -2.15 1.74
N THR A 32 4.23 -2.00 0.43
CA THR A 32 3.21 -2.74 -0.36
C THR A 32 3.46 -4.23 -0.36
N GLN A 33 4.73 -4.69 -0.36
CA GLN A 33 5.05 -6.10 -0.20
C GLN A 33 4.64 -6.65 1.18
N ILE A 34 4.85 -5.90 2.27
CA ILE A 34 4.42 -6.31 3.61
C ILE A 34 2.91 -6.53 3.64
N VAL A 35 2.14 -5.57 3.14
CA VAL A 35 0.67 -5.66 3.08
C VAL A 35 0.21 -6.78 2.15
N GLY A 36 0.82 -6.91 0.97
CA GLY A 36 0.54 -7.98 0.02
C GLY A 36 0.81 -9.38 0.59
N LYS A 37 1.87 -9.53 1.40
CA LYS A 37 2.18 -10.81 2.07
C LYS A 37 1.19 -11.16 3.18
N VAL A 38 0.60 -10.19 3.86
CA VAL A 38 -0.53 -10.44 4.79
C VAL A 38 -1.73 -10.96 4.01
N ARG A 39 -2.07 -10.32 2.90
CA ARG A 39 -3.14 -10.79 2.03
C ARG A 39 -2.87 -12.20 1.51
N LEU A 40 -1.65 -12.48 1.03
CA LEU A 40 -1.22 -13.80 0.57
C LEU A 40 -1.37 -14.89 1.64
N ALA A 41 -1.02 -14.56 2.91
CA ALA A 41 -1.04 -15.53 4.01
C ALA A 41 -2.47 -15.93 4.43
N LEU A 42 -3.46 -15.06 4.25
CA LEU A 42 -4.83 -15.24 4.72
C LEU A 42 -5.83 -15.53 3.61
N SER A 43 -5.54 -15.12 2.37
CA SER A 43 -6.45 -15.35 1.24
C SER A 43 -6.33 -16.78 0.69
N PRO A 44 -7.43 -17.36 0.18
CA PRO A 44 -7.36 -18.60 -0.57
C PRO A 44 -6.41 -18.48 -1.76
N ARG A 45 -5.65 -19.53 -2.04
CA ARG A 45 -4.75 -19.54 -3.21
C ARG A 45 -5.55 -19.46 -4.51
N ILE A 46 -5.30 -18.40 -5.27
CA ILE A 46 -5.84 -18.20 -6.62
C ILE A 46 -4.69 -18.34 -7.62
N ASN A 47 -5.00 -18.76 -8.86
CA ASN A 47 -4.02 -18.97 -9.92
C ASN A 47 -3.02 -17.82 -10.04
N HIS A 48 -1.72 -18.18 -10.14
CA HIS A 48 -0.63 -17.24 -10.41
C HIS A 48 -0.45 -16.13 -9.35
N TRP A 49 -0.74 -16.40 -8.08
CA TRP A 49 -0.53 -15.46 -6.97
C TRP A 49 -1.33 -14.15 -7.08
N TRP A 50 -2.46 -14.16 -7.76
CA TRP A 50 -3.31 -12.97 -7.91
C TRP A 50 -3.81 -12.42 -6.58
N GLU A 51 -3.82 -13.24 -5.54
CA GLU A 51 -4.15 -12.86 -4.18
C GLU A 51 -3.14 -11.89 -3.52
N VAL A 52 -1.97 -11.67 -4.11
CA VAL A 52 -0.97 -10.70 -3.61
C VAL A 52 -1.24 -9.28 -4.08
N ALA A 53 -1.91 -9.12 -5.22
CA ALA A 53 -2.05 -7.83 -5.89
C ALA A 53 -2.84 -6.82 -5.05
N LEU A 54 -2.38 -5.57 -5.06
CA LEU A 54 -3.16 -4.42 -4.60
C LEU A 54 -3.89 -3.79 -5.79
N TYR A 55 -5.06 -3.25 -5.54
CA TYR A 55 -5.91 -2.63 -6.56
C TYR A 55 -5.94 -1.13 -6.42
N VAL A 56 -6.00 -0.43 -7.55
CA VAL A 56 -6.19 1.03 -7.56
C VAL A 56 -7.63 1.37 -7.19
N ASN A 57 -7.81 2.29 -6.25
CA ASN A 57 -9.11 2.84 -5.88
C ASN A 57 -9.12 4.37 -5.89
N ALA A 58 -10.23 4.96 -5.47
CA ALA A 58 -10.46 6.40 -5.51
C ALA A 58 -9.53 7.22 -4.59
N ARG A 59 -8.75 6.58 -3.70
CA ARG A 59 -7.86 7.28 -2.75
C ARG A 59 -6.42 6.76 -2.75
N GLY A 60 -6.13 5.65 -3.45
CA GLY A 60 -4.80 5.06 -3.46
C GLY A 60 -4.82 3.59 -3.88
N LEU A 61 -4.34 2.71 -3.00
CA LEU A 61 -4.27 1.27 -3.22
C LEU A 61 -5.04 0.53 -2.12
N THR A 62 -5.72 -0.54 -2.49
CA THR A 62 -6.45 -1.40 -1.56
C THR A 62 -6.11 -2.88 -1.76
N THR A 63 -6.15 -3.65 -0.68
CA THR A 63 -6.13 -5.11 -0.73
C THR A 63 -7.46 -5.70 -1.21
N SER A 64 -8.55 -4.91 -1.20
CA SER A 64 -9.90 -5.46 -1.12
C SER A 64 -10.07 -6.37 0.11
N ALA A 65 -11.20 -7.09 0.19
CA ALA A 65 -11.52 -7.93 1.34
C ALA A 65 -10.50 -9.07 1.53
N ILE A 66 -9.95 -9.19 2.73
CA ILE A 66 -9.09 -10.29 3.18
C ILE A 66 -9.91 -11.11 4.20
N PRO A 67 -10.05 -12.43 4.01
CA PRO A 67 -10.77 -13.27 4.97
C PRO A 67 -9.96 -13.48 6.25
N ASP A 68 -10.67 -13.54 7.39
CA ASP A 68 -10.10 -13.85 8.71
C ASP A 68 -11.17 -14.54 9.57
N ASP A 69 -11.12 -15.86 9.68
CA ASP A 69 -12.00 -16.72 10.48
C ASP A 69 -13.51 -16.35 10.38
N GLY A 70 -14.04 -16.39 9.16
CA GLY A 70 -15.46 -16.08 8.89
C GLY A 70 -15.81 -14.59 8.89
N LYS A 71 -14.85 -13.72 9.08
CA LYS A 71 -14.93 -12.26 8.99
C LYS A 71 -14.05 -11.76 7.84
N ILE A 72 -14.09 -10.48 7.57
CA ILE A 72 -13.21 -9.85 6.60
C ILE A 72 -12.62 -8.56 7.16
N PHE A 73 -11.44 -8.21 6.68
CA PHE A 73 -10.87 -6.88 6.84
C PHE A 73 -10.26 -6.40 5.53
N GLU A 74 -9.95 -5.13 5.45
CA GLU A 74 -9.36 -4.48 4.29
C GLU A 74 -8.24 -3.55 4.74
N VAL A 75 -7.18 -3.45 3.94
CA VAL A 75 -6.08 -2.50 4.15
C VAL A 75 -6.02 -1.57 2.94
N GLN A 76 -6.00 -0.26 3.22
CA GLN A 76 -5.95 0.79 2.22
C GLN A 76 -4.78 1.72 2.46
N PHE A 77 -3.96 1.93 1.43
CA PHE A 77 -3.05 3.08 1.34
C PHE A 77 -3.83 4.27 0.80
N ASP A 78 -4.06 5.26 1.63
CA ASP A 78 -4.70 6.52 1.25
C ASP A 78 -3.62 7.56 0.93
N PHE A 79 -3.41 7.84 -0.35
CA PHE A 79 -2.41 8.81 -0.82
C PHE A 79 -2.94 10.25 -0.94
N ILE A 80 -4.18 10.50 -0.48
CA ILE A 80 -4.74 11.84 -0.34
C ILE A 80 -4.47 12.37 1.07
N ASP A 81 -4.81 11.57 2.09
CA ASP A 81 -4.60 11.92 3.51
C ASP A 81 -3.31 11.33 4.09
N HIS A 82 -2.53 10.63 3.28
CA HIS A 82 -1.27 9.95 3.65
C HIS A 82 -1.40 9.07 4.88
N LYS A 83 -2.32 8.09 4.77
CA LYS A 83 -2.66 7.14 5.84
C LYS A 83 -2.72 5.72 5.31
N LEU A 84 -2.29 4.76 6.13
CA LEU A 84 -2.67 3.36 5.98
C LEU A 84 -3.87 3.10 6.88
N ILE A 85 -4.97 2.64 6.31
CA ILE A 85 -6.23 2.41 7.03
C ILE A 85 -6.52 0.91 7.01
N ILE A 86 -6.75 0.33 8.19
CA ILE A 86 -7.21 -1.05 8.34
C ILE A 86 -8.65 -0.99 8.83
N GLN A 87 -9.58 -1.55 8.08
CA GLN A 87 -11.01 -1.58 8.41
C GLN A 87 -11.48 -3.02 8.53
N THR A 88 -12.37 -3.29 9.48
CA THR A 88 -12.86 -4.63 9.77
C THR A 88 -14.37 -4.70 9.66
N SER A 89 -14.90 -5.86 9.25
CA SER A 89 -16.34 -6.11 9.18
C SER A 89 -17.05 -6.15 10.53
N TRP A 90 -16.29 -6.17 11.63
CA TRP A 90 -16.84 -6.09 13.00
C TRP A 90 -16.78 -4.67 13.59
N GLY A 91 -16.61 -3.65 12.73
CA GLY A 91 -16.77 -2.25 13.11
C GLY A 91 -15.55 -1.60 13.76
N SER A 92 -14.41 -2.30 13.83
CA SER A 92 -13.16 -1.73 14.34
C SER A 92 -12.29 -1.22 13.19
N SER A 93 -11.47 -0.20 13.46
CA SER A 93 -10.49 0.30 12.51
C SER A 93 -9.21 0.77 13.19
N LYS A 94 -8.11 0.79 12.42
CA LYS A 94 -6.83 1.37 12.81
C LYS A 94 -6.29 2.20 11.66
N THR A 95 -5.61 3.28 12.02
CA THR A 95 -4.96 4.18 11.06
C THR A 95 -3.53 4.41 11.48
N LEU A 96 -2.61 4.24 10.52
CA LEU A 96 -1.19 4.57 10.65
C LEU A 96 -0.87 5.74 9.72
N ALA A 97 0.02 6.64 10.14
CA ALA A 97 0.47 7.72 9.25
C ALA A 97 1.47 7.16 8.22
N LEU A 98 1.28 7.49 6.94
CA LEU A 98 2.31 7.30 5.91
C LEU A 98 3.24 8.51 5.97
N LYS A 99 4.42 8.31 6.54
CA LYS A 99 5.45 9.32 6.76
C LYS A 99 6.83 8.72 6.59
N ALA A 100 7.85 9.53 6.46
CA ALA A 100 9.23 9.06 6.46
C ALA A 100 9.51 8.24 7.74
N GLN A 101 9.72 6.95 7.56
CA GLN A 101 10.05 5.98 8.61
C GLN A 101 10.64 4.72 7.97
N SER A 102 11.47 3.99 8.71
CA SER A 102 12.09 2.77 8.20
C SER A 102 11.05 1.67 7.93
N VAL A 103 11.38 0.78 7.00
CA VAL A 103 10.59 -0.42 6.73
C VAL A 103 10.41 -1.27 7.99
N ALA A 104 11.45 -1.36 8.83
CA ALA A 104 11.37 -2.08 10.10
C ALA A 104 10.36 -1.45 11.07
N SER A 105 10.32 -0.12 11.16
CA SER A 105 9.33 0.60 11.98
C SER A 105 7.92 0.40 11.45
N PHE A 106 7.71 0.60 10.14
CA PHE A 106 6.42 0.36 9.50
C PHE A 106 5.91 -1.06 9.71
N TYR A 107 6.79 -2.08 9.51
CA TYR A 107 6.45 -3.47 9.75
C TYR A 107 5.98 -3.71 11.18
N ALA A 108 6.72 -3.20 12.17
CA ALA A 108 6.37 -3.36 13.58
C ALA A 108 5.02 -2.69 13.93
N GLU A 109 4.80 -1.46 13.45
CA GLU A 109 3.55 -0.72 13.65
C GLU A 109 2.36 -1.42 12.99
N PHE A 110 2.52 -1.85 11.74
CA PHE A 110 1.45 -2.52 10.99
C PHE A 110 1.06 -3.87 11.63
N MET A 111 2.04 -4.71 11.97
CA MET A 111 1.77 -5.98 12.64
C MET A 111 1.17 -5.79 14.04
N SER A 112 1.56 -4.73 14.75
CA SER A 112 0.95 -4.37 16.04
C SER A 112 -0.50 -3.92 15.88
N ALA A 113 -0.79 -3.11 14.83
CA ALA A 113 -2.15 -2.68 14.53
C ALA A 113 -3.07 -3.87 14.20
N LEU A 114 -2.61 -4.82 13.38
CA LEU A 114 -3.36 -6.06 13.08
C LEU A 114 -3.68 -6.84 14.36
N ARG A 115 -2.67 -7.10 15.21
CA ARG A 115 -2.89 -7.81 16.49
C ARG A 115 -3.87 -7.07 17.39
N SER A 116 -3.82 -5.74 17.44
CA SER A 116 -4.76 -4.94 18.26
C SER A 116 -6.21 -5.02 17.77
N LEU A 117 -6.42 -5.42 16.51
CA LEU A 117 -7.74 -5.70 15.92
C LEU A 117 -8.15 -7.18 16.07
N GLY A 118 -7.31 -8.01 16.71
CA GLY A 118 -7.54 -9.45 16.85
C GLY A 118 -7.17 -10.28 15.61
N ILE A 119 -6.41 -9.70 14.67
CA ILE A 119 -5.96 -10.37 13.45
C ILE A 119 -4.57 -10.96 13.69
N GLU A 120 -4.48 -12.29 13.73
CA GLU A 120 -3.25 -13.03 13.95
C GLU A 120 -2.71 -13.57 12.62
N VAL A 121 -1.58 -13.05 12.16
CA VAL A 121 -0.95 -13.47 10.91
C VAL A 121 0.57 -13.52 11.03
N LYS A 122 1.17 -14.51 10.38
CA LYS A 122 2.62 -14.62 10.21
C LYS A 122 2.95 -14.56 8.72
N ILE A 123 3.90 -13.72 8.35
CA ILE A 123 4.37 -13.57 6.98
C ILE A 123 5.86 -13.87 6.86
N TRP A 124 6.28 -14.29 5.68
CA TRP A 124 7.70 -14.38 5.35
C TRP A 124 8.29 -12.98 5.23
N THR A 125 9.27 -12.66 6.09
CA THR A 125 9.80 -11.29 6.25
C THR A 125 10.85 -10.87 5.22
N MET A 126 11.28 -11.76 4.32
CA MET A 126 12.17 -11.37 3.20
C MET A 126 11.35 -10.76 2.07
N PRO A 127 11.77 -9.61 1.53
CA PRO A 127 11.18 -9.07 0.32
C PRO A 127 11.49 -9.97 -0.89
N CYS A 128 10.68 -9.85 -1.93
CA CYS A 128 10.84 -10.55 -3.19
C CYS A 128 11.28 -9.56 -4.28
N GLU A 129 12.01 -10.05 -5.28
CA GLU A 129 12.34 -9.31 -6.51
C GLU A 129 13.08 -7.98 -6.26
N VAL A 130 13.92 -7.93 -5.24
CA VAL A 130 14.78 -6.79 -4.94
C VAL A 130 16.24 -7.22 -4.87
N PRO A 131 17.19 -6.41 -5.36
CA PRO A 131 18.62 -6.66 -5.18
C PRO A 131 18.99 -6.59 -3.69
N ASN A 132 19.88 -7.49 -3.25
CA ASN A 132 20.40 -7.50 -1.87
C ASN A 132 19.30 -7.37 -0.80
N PRO A 133 18.33 -8.30 -0.74
CA PRO A 133 17.15 -8.16 0.11
C PRO A 133 17.52 -8.15 1.60
N VAL A 134 16.97 -7.19 2.33
CA VAL A 134 17.05 -7.10 3.79
C VAL A 134 15.69 -7.49 4.37
N ARG A 135 15.68 -8.27 5.46
CA ARG A 135 14.41 -8.62 6.14
C ARG A 135 13.66 -7.37 6.56
N PHE A 136 12.36 -7.32 6.36
CA PHE A 136 11.50 -6.20 6.79
C PHE A 136 11.75 -5.81 8.25
N THR A 137 11.98 -6.78 9.13
CA THR A 137 12.24 -6.55 10.55
C THR A 137 13.58 -5.87 10.86
N ALA A 138 14.50 -5.83 9.90
CA ALA A 138 15.86 -5.28 10.07
C ALA A 138 16.16 -4.16 9.06
N ASP A 139 15.24 -3.84 8.16
CA ASP A 139 15.46 -2.86 7.11
C ASP A 139 15.29 -1.43 7.66
N THR A 140 16.41 -0.81 7.96
CA THR A 140 16.53 0.60 8.37
C THR A 140 16.99 1.51 7.25
N GLN A 141 17.30 0.96 6.06
CA GLN A 141 17.83 1.71 4.93
C GLN A 141 16.72 2.40 4.13
N HIS A 142 15.64 1.66 3.84
CA HIS A 142 14.48 2.21 3.16
C HIS A 142 13.61 2.95 4.19
N ALA A 143 13.69 4.29 4.18
CA ALA A 143 13.04 5.11 5.21
C ALA A 143 12.44 6.42 4.66
N SER A 144 12.44 6.60 3.35
CA SER A 144 11.98 7.83 2.70
C SER A 144 10.50 7.76 2.36
N TYR A 145 9.79 8.85 2.54
CA TYR A 145 8.43 9.02 2.08
C TYR A 145 8.16 10.48 1.74
N ASP A 146 7.92 10.76 0.48
CA ASP A 146 7.47 12.06 -0.01
C ASP A 146 5.99 11.97 -0.40
N PRO A 147 5.09 12.70 0.30
CA PRO A 147 3.66 12.63 0.04
C PRO A 147 3.27 13.15 -1.34
N GLU A 148 3.98 14.14 -1.88
CA GLU A 148 3.69 14.66 -3.21
C GLU A 148 3.97 13.61 -4.29
N PHE A 149 5.14 12.96 -4.24
CA PHE A 149 5.47 11.90 -5.18
C PHE A 149 4.60 10.66 -5.01
N ALA A 150 4.22 10.28 -3.81
CA ALA A 150 3.26 9.21 -3.57
C ALA A 150 1.89 9.53 -4.21
N GLY A 151 1.42 10.77 -4.09
CA GLY A 151 0.21 11.24 -4.74
C GLY A 151 0.32 11.27 -6.28
N ARG A 152 1.48 11.68 -6.83
CA ARG A 152 1.74 11.64 -8.29
C ARG A 152 1.76 10.20 -8.81
N PHE A 153 2.43 9.29 -8.11
CA PHE A 153 2.44 7.87 -8.43
C PHE A 153 1.03 7.28 -8.51
N TRP A 154 0.20 7.52 -7.50
CA TRP A 154 -1.19 7.08 -7.54
C TRP A 154 -1.97 7.64 -8.72
N ARG A 155 -1.79 8.93 -9.07
CA ARG A 155 -2.46 9.53 -10.25
C ARG A 155 -2.04 8.87 -11.56
N VAL A 156 -0.77 8.47 -11.69
CA VAL A 156 -0.27 7.68 -12.84
C VAL A 156 -0.99 6.33 -12.90
N LEU A 157 -1.09 5.62 -11.78
CA LEU A 157 -1.81 4.34 -11.72
C LEU A 157 -3.30 4.49 -12.06
N LEU A 158 -3.94 5.55 -11.56
CA LEU A 158 -5.35 5.84 -11.83
C LEU A 158 -5.58 6.11 -13.33
N ALA A 159 -4.72 6.88 -13.97
CA ALA A 159 -4.80 7.13 -15.41
C ALA A 159 -4.61 5.84 -16.23
N GLY A 160 -3.64 5.01 -15.88
CA GLY A 160 -3.44 3.68 -16.49
C GLY A 160 -4.65 2.76 -16.33
N HIS A 161 -5.27 2.75 -15.14
CA HIS A 161 -6.47 1.97 -14.86
C HIS A 161 -7.68 2.41 -15.72
N GLN A 162 -7.82 3.70 -16.00
CA GLN A 162 -8.89 4.22 -16.87
C GLN A 162 -8.68 3.77 -18.32
N ILE A 163 -7.46 3.84 -18.85
CA ILE A 163 -7.14 3.43 -20.22
C ILE A 163 -7.45 1.95 -20.45
N SER A 164 -7.10 1.07 -19.51
CA SER A 164 -7.34 -0.37 -19.66
C SER A 164 -8.82 -0.77 -19.70
N ARG A 165 -9.74 0.10 -19.26
CA ARG A 165 -11.19 -0.13 -19.33
C ARG A 165 -11.81 0.27 -20.66
N PHE A 166 -11.14 1.07 -21.48
CA PHE A 166 -11.64 1.49 -22.80
C PHE A 166 -11.12 0.62 -23.96
N SER A 167 -10.31 -0.40 -23.68
CA SER A 167 -9.73 -1.32 -24.70
C SER A 167 -10.44 -2.67 -24.79
N ILE A 168 -11.72 -2.74 -24.42
CA ILE A 168 -12.57 -3.95 -24.61
C ILE A 168 -13.71 -3.61 -25.57
#